data_05d14311ce32d980e674be4c6a50762e
#
_entry.id   05d14311ce32d980e674be4c6a50762e
#
_cell.length_a   1.000
_cell.length_b   1.000
_cell.length_c   1.000
_cell.angle_alpha   90.00
_cell.angle_beta   90.00
_cell.angle_gamma   90.00
#
_symmetry.space_group_name_H-M   'P 1'
#
loop_
_entity.id
_entity.type
_entity.pdbx_description
1 polymer ?
#
loop_
_entity_poly.entity_id
_entity_poly.type
_entity_poly.pdbx_seq_one_letter_code
_entity_poly.pdbx_strand_id
1 'polypeptide(L)'
;LLDSLFEQHNFDAVINLAAMAGVRYSIEQPLLYTDVNATGFLQLLEAMRKHSVKQIVQASTSSLYAGLPMPFREELDVRTPISPYAASKLGAEAMGYTYSKLHGFNVTVLRYFTVYGPAGRPDMAPYRFTEWCLRKTPIQLFGDGTQSRDFTYVTDIAAGTAKAAECNLDGFHIINLGGGGDRTTILEFIRTIGQLSGNHPQIDFLPAVQAD
;
A
#
# COMPACT_ATOMS: atom_id res chain seq x y z
N LEU A 1 -11.40 -22.62 3.83
CA LEU A 1 -12.09 -21.52 3.13
C LEU A 1 -11.46 -21.25 1.76
N LEU A 2 -10.15 -20.98 1.63
CA LEU A 2 -9.51 -20.75 0.32
C LEU A 2 -9.67 -21.95 -0.61
N ASP A 3 -9.33 -23.15 -0.16
CA ASP A 3 -9.52 -24.38 -0.96
C ASP A 3 -10.95 -24.52 -1.48
N SER A 4 -11.94 -24.32 -0.61
CA SER A 4 -13.35 -24.40 -1.01
C SER A 4 -13.73 -23.37 -2.07
N LEU A 5 -13.16 -22.15 -2.03
CA LEU A 5 -13.40 -21.13 -3.07
C LEU A 5 -12.79 -21.56 -4.41
N PHE A 6 -11.55 -22.06 -4.40
CA PHE A 6 -10.89 -22.51 -5.62
C PHE A 6 -11.50 -23.80 -6.20
N GLU A 7 -12.13 -24.65 -5.36
CA GLU A 7 -12.87 -25.81 -5.82
C GLU A 7 -14.20 -25.45 -6.48
N GLN A 8 -14.86 -24.39 -6.01
CA GLN A 8 -16.17 -23.95 -6.52
C GLN A 8 -16.09 -23.04 -7.74
N HIS A 9 -14.94 -22.40 -7.95
CA HIS A 9 -14.76 -21.39 -8.99
C HIS A 9 -13.46 -21.61 -9.76
N ASN A 10 -13.53 -21.46 -11.07
CA ASN A 10 -12.35 -21.42 -11.93
C ASN A 10 -11.86 -19.97 -12.03
N PHE A 11 -10.76 -19.66 -11.36
CA PHE A 11 -10.15 -18.34 -11.43
C PHE A 11 -9.01 -18.32 -12.45
N ASP A 12 -8.97 -17.30 -13.32
CA ASP A 12 -7.88 -17.07 -14.25
C ASP A 12 -6.70 -16.35 -13.54
N ALA A 13 -7.02 -15.48 -12.60
CA ALA A 13 -6.03 -14.68 -11.86
C ALA A 13 -6.55 -14.34 -10.46
N VAL A 14 -5.63 -13.98 -9.59
CA VAL A 14 -5.92 -13.45 -8.25
C VAL A 14 -5.37 -12.02 -8.11
N ILE A 15 -6.17 -11.11 -7.57
CA ILE A 15 -5.71 -9.80 -7.11
C ILE A 15 -5.77 -9.80 -5.59
N ASN A 16 -4.62 -9.88 -4.94
CA ASN A 16 -4.53 -9.91 -3.48
C ASN A 16 -4.34 -8.50 -2.89
N LEU A 17 -5.42 -7.92 -2.40
CA LEU A 17 -5.42 -6.65 -1.66
C LEU A 17 -5.54 -6.87 -0.15
N ALA A 18 -5.77 -8.11 0.31
CA ALA A 18 -5.95 -8.43 1.71
C ALA A 18 -4.64 -8.20 2.50
N ALA A 19 -4.69 -7.33 3.48
CA ALA A 19 -3.53 -7.04 4.32
C ALA A 19 -3.92 -6.27 5.59
N MET A 20 -3.10 -6.40 6.62
CA MET A 20 -2.99 -5.37 7.64
C MET A 20 -2.11 -4.24 7.10
N ALA A 21 -2.62 -3.02 7.10
CA ALA A 21 -1.92 -1.85 6.58
C ALA A 21 -1.77 -0.76 7.63
N GLY A 22 -0.72 0.08 7.50
CA GLY A 22 -0.41 1.17 8.42
C GLY A 22 0.85 0.92 9.24
N VAL A 23 1.78 1.87 9.17
CA VAL A 23 3.09 1.77 9.82
C VAL A 23 2.96 1.77 11.35
N ARG A 24 2.21 2.73 11.91
CA ARG A 24 2.14 2.94 13.37
C ARG A 24 1.57 1.73 14.10
N TYR A 25 0.43 1.24 13.67
CA TYR A 25 -0.20 0.08 14.31
C TYR A 25 0.62 -1.20 14.16
N SER A 26 1.46 -1.30 13.13
CA SER A 26 2.37 -2.43 12.99
C SER A 26 3.44 -2.51 14.09
N ILE A 27 3.83 -1.38 14.68
CA ILE A 27 4.78 -1.32 15.78
C ILE A 27 4.15 -1.91 17.06
N GLU A 28 2.84 -1.69 17.24
CA GLU A 28 2.08 -2.20 18.39
C GLU A 28 1.71 -3.68 18.22
N GLN A 29 1.47 -4.13 16.98
CA GLN A 29 0.97 -5.48 16.66
C GLN A 29 1.83 -6.20 15.59
N PRO A 30 3.14 -6.33 15.76
CA PRO A 30 4.03 -6.86 14.71
C PRO A 30 3.71 -8.30 14.29
N LEU A 31 3.29 -9.14 15.24
CA LEU A 31 2.92 -10.53 14.96
C LEU A 31 1.69 -10.62 14.06
N LEU A 32 0.66 -9.81 14.32
CA LEU A 32 -0.55 -9.74 13.48
C LEU A 32 -0.21 -9.36 12.05
N TYR A 33 0.69 -8.38 11.85
CA TYR A 33 1.10 -7.96 10.52
C TYR A 33 1.87 -9.05 9.77
N THR A 34 2.75 -9.77 10.45
CA THR A 34 3.48 -10.88 9.85
C THR A 34 2.54 -12.03 9.49
N ASP A 35 1.64 -12.38 10.39
CA ASP A 35 0.69 -13.47 10.17
C ASP A 35 -0.25 -13.18 8.99
N VAL A 36 -0.85 -11.99 8.94
CA VAL A 36 -1.78 -11.63 7.86
C VAL A 36 -1.05 -11.40 6.54
N ASN A 37 0.04 -10.59 6.54
CA ASN A 37 0.64 -10.13 5.30
C ASN A 37 1.60 -11.14 4.67
N ALA A 38 2.36 -11.88 5.47
CA ALA A 38 3.33 -12.86 4.97
C ALA A 38 2.78 -14.28 5.01
N THR A 39 2.32 -14.77 6.17
CA THR A 39 1.79 -16.12 6.32
C THR A 39 0.47 -16.29 5.53
N GLY A 40 -0.44 -15.32 5.62
CA GLY A 40 -1.70 -15.34 4.86
C GLY A 40 -1.47 -15.33 3.35
N PHE A 41 -0.49 -14.55 2.87
CA PHE A 41 -0.10 -14.57 1.46
C PHE A 41 0.48 -15.91 1.03
N LEU A 42 1.34 -16.53 1.85
CA LEU A 42 1.86 -17.87 1.59
C LEU A 42 0.74 -18.92 1.50
N GLN A 43 -0.25 -18.85 2.39
CA GLN A 43 -1.42 -19.74 2.34
C GLN A 43 -2.21 -19.55 1.04
N LEU A 44 -2.35 -18.32 0.54
CA LEU A 44 -2.99 -18.04 -0.74
C LEU A 44 -2.19 -18.64 -1.89
N LEU A 45 -0.86 -18.47 -1.92
CA LEU A 45 0.02 -19.05 -2.95
C LEU A 45 -0.07 -20.59 -2.97
N GLU A 46 -0.13 -21.24 -1.79
CA GLU A 46 -0.31 -22.70 -1.69
C GLU A 46 -1.67 -23.16 -2.21
N ALA A 47 -2.76 -22.43 -1.90
CA ALA A 47 -4.07 -22.73 -2.44
C ALA A 47 -4.08 -22.57 -3.97
N MET A 48 -3.53 -21.48 -4.49
CA MET A 48 -3.37 -21.26 -5.93
C MET A 48 -2.56 -22.37 -6.60
N ARG A 49 -1.45 -22.80 -5.99
CA ARG A 49 -0.60 -23.88 -6.50
C ARG A 49 -1.36 -25.21 -6.60
N LYS A 50 -2.12 -25.55 -5.57
CA LYS A 50 -2.95 -26.76 -5.51
C LYS A 50 -4.01 -26.79 -6.62
N HIS A 51 -4.58 -25.64 -6.94
CA HIS A 51 -5.65 -25.51 -7.93
C HIS A 51 -5.16 -25.01 -9.32
N SER A 52 -3.84 -24.99 -9.53
CA SER A 52 -3.20 -24.63 -10.82
C SER A 52 -3.47 -23.21 -11.33
N VAL A 53 -3.89 -22.28 -10.45
CA VAL A 53 -3.99 -20.86 -10.76
C VAL A 53 -2.62 -20.23 -10.54
N LYS A 54 -2.03 -19.63 -11.58
CA LYS A 54 -0.64 -19.18 -11.54
C LYS A 54 -0.44 -17.67 -11.65
N GLN A 55 -1.48 -16.92 -11.97
CA GLN A 55 -1.39 -15.48 -12.14
C GLN A 55 -1.85 -14.76 -10.88
N ILE A 56 -0.99 -13.87 -10.34
CA ILE A 56 -1.32 -13.07 -9.18
C ILE A 56 -0.78 -11.64 -9.26
N VAL A 57 -1.64 -10.68 -8.92
CA VAL A 57 -1.25 -9.30 -8.61
C VAL A 57 -1.24 -9.13 -7.09
N GLN A 58 -0.08 -8.82 -6.54
CA GLN A 58 0.12 -8.66 -5.10
C GLN A 58 0.26 -7.18 -4.72
N ALA A 59 -0.63 -6.71 -3.86
CA ALA A 59 -0.50 -5.38 -3.27
C ALA A 59 0.70 -5.31 -2.31
N SER A 60 1.64 -4.44 -2.62
CA SER A 60 2.77 -4.05 -1.77
C SER A 60 2.69 -2.56 -1.41
N THR A 61 3.79 -1.92 -1.07
CA THR A 61 3.77 -0.59 -0.48
C THR A 61 5.02 0.22 -0.78
N SER A 62 4.87 1.52 -0.98
CA SER A 62 5.98 2.48 -1.02
C SER A 62 6.68 2.67 0.33
N SER A 63 6.10 2.19 1.44
CA SER A 63 6.76 2.20 2.76
C SER A 63 8.05 1.40 2.80
N LEU A 64 8.32 0.55 1.81
CA LEU A 64 9.60 -0.12 1.61
C LEU A 64 10.75 0.85 1.32
N TYR A 65 10.43 2.01 0.74
CA TYR A 65 11.41 3.05 0.41
C TYR A 65 11.71 4.02 1.54
N ALA A 66 11.06 3.88 2.70
CA ALA A 66 11.26 4.78 3.82
C ALA A 66 12.73 4.81 4.24
N GLY A 67 13.31 6.02 4.32
CA GLY A 67 14.74 6.25 4.60
C GLY A 67 15.67 6.16 3.40
N LEU A 68 15.19 5.78 2.22
CA LEU A 68 15.98 5.75 1.00
C LEU A 68 15.95 7.09 0.24
N PRO A 69 16.98 7.38 -0.58
CA PRO A 69 17.00 8.60 -1.39
C PRO A 69 15.94 8.58 -2.49
N MET A 70 15.36 9.72 -2.77
CA MET A 70 14.43 9.92 -3.88
C MET A 70 15.17 10.30 -5.18
N PRO A 71 14.58 10.06 -6.37
CA PRO A 71 13.25 9.48 -6.61
C PRO A 71 13.21 7.97 -6.32
N PHE A 72 12.06 7.48 -5.84
CA PHE A 72 11.87 6.06 -5.57
C PHE A 72 11.71 5.27 -6.88
N ARG A 73 12.54 4.27 -7.05
CA ARG A 73 12.57 3.36 -8.21
C ARG A 73 12.53 1.93 -7.74
N GLU A 74 12.02 1.05 -8.57
CA GLU A 74 11.82 -0.37 -8.24
C GLU A 74 13.14 -1.10 -7.95
N GLU A 75 14.26 -0.65 -8.56
CA GLU A 75 15.61 -1.23 -8.41
C GLU A 75 16.29 -0.83 -7.09
N LEU A 76 15.74 0.12 -6.33
CA LEU A 76 16.31 0.52 -5.06
C LEU A 76 16.36 -0.66 -4.09
N ASP A 77 17.45 -0.73 -3.33
CA ASP A 77 17.64 -1.75 -2.31
C ASP A 77 16.75 -1.50 -1.09
N VAL A 78 15.69 -2.28 -0.99
CA VAL A 78 14.69 -2.23 0.09
C VAL A 78 14.91 -3.27 1.19
N ARG A 79 16.11 -3.88 1.27
CA ARG A 79 16.41 -4.97 2.22
C ARG A 79 16.36 -4.57 3.69
N THR A 80 16.34 -3.29 4.00
CA THR A 80 16.36 -2.76 5.38
C THR A 80 15.10 -1.96 5.72
N PRO A 81 13.91 -2.58 5.72
CA PRO A 81 12.67 -1.88 6.04
C PRO A 81 12.69 -1.40 7.50
N ILE A 82 12.17 -0.19 7.74
CA ILE A 82 12.21 0.45 9.06
C ILE A 82 10.92 0.28 9.88
N SER A 83 9.99 -0.54 9.41
CA SER A 83 8.76 -0.86 10.15
C SER A 83 8.33 -2.32 10.00
N PRO A 84 7.63 -2.92 10.99
CA PRO A 84 7.08 -4.26 10.85
C PRO A 84 6.11 -4.40 9.66
N TYR A 85 5.34 -3.36 9.35
CA TYR A 85 4.50 -3.32 8.14
C TYR A 85 5.32 -3.51 6.87
N ALA A 86 6.33 -2.68 6.67
CA ALA A 86 7.20 -2.78 5.50
C ALA A 86 7.92 -4.14 5.45
N ALA A 87 8.42 -4.62 6.58
CA ALA A 87 9.07 -5.93 6.68
C ALA A 87 8.13 -7.09 6.28
N SER A 88 6.88 -7.07 6.74
CA SER A 88 5.89 -8.09 6.38
C SER A 88 5.52 -8.06 4.89
N LYS A 89 5.47 -6.86 4.28
CA LYS A 89 5.25 -6.71 2.83
C LYS A 89 6.45 -7.17 2.01
N LEU A 90 7.68 -6.86 2.45
CA LEU A 90 8.89 -7.37 1.83
C LEU A 90 8.95 -8.90 1.87
N GLY A 91 8.55 -9.51 2.99
CA GLY A 91 8.42 -10.96 3.13
C GLY A 91 7.45 -11.55 2.10
N ALA A 92 6.31 -10.90 1.85
CA ALA A 92 5.38 -11.30 0.81
C ALA A 92 5.99 -11.15 -0.60
N GLU A 93 6.71 -10.06 -0.92
CA GLU A 93 7.41 -9.91 -2.20
C GLU A 93 8.43 -11.05 -2.42
N ALA A 94 9.20 -11.39 -1.38
CA ALA A 94 10.18 -12.48 -1.44
C ALA A 94 9.52 -13.85 -1.67
N MET A 95 8.37 -14.12 -1.03
CA MET A 95 7.58 -15.34 -1.29
C MET A 95 7.04 -15.37 -2.72
N GLY A 96 6.52 -14.25 -3.23
CA GLY A 96 6.07 -14.14 -4.61
C GLY A 96 7.19 -14.47 -5.61
N TYR A 97 8.38 -13.90 -5.40
CA TYR A 97 9.56 -14.22 -6.20
C TYR A 97 9.91 -15.71 -6.16
N THR A 98 9.91 -16.30 -4.97
CA THR A 98 10.20 -17.73 -4.75
C THR A 98 9.23 -18.60 -5.52
N TYR A 99 7.92 -18.33 -5.43
CA TYR A 99 6.89 -19.10 -6.16
C TYR A 99 6.97 -18.92 -7.68
N SER A 100 7.31 -17.72 -8.13
CA SER A 100 7.59 -17.49 -9.54
C SER A 100 8.72 -18.40 -10.04
N LYS A 101 9.84 -18.49 -9.30
CA LYS A 101 10.99 -19.31 -9.70
C LYS A 101 10.78 -20.82 -9.55
N LEU A 102 10.15 -21.26 -8.46
CA LEU A 102 10.00 -22.69 -8.17
C LEU A 102 8.79 -23.31 -8.87
N HIS A 103 7.71 -22.56 -9.05
CA HIS A 103 6.43 -23.10 -9.48
C HIS A 103 5.89 -22.46 -10.76
N GLY A 104 6.65 -21.53 -11.38
CA GLY A 104 6.26 -20.87 -12.62
C GLY A 104 5.01 -19.98 -12.47
N PHE A 105 4.91 -19.28 -11.32
CA PHE A 105 3.88 -18.27 -11.12
C PHE A 105 4.21 -16.97 -11.86
N ASN A 106 3.22 -16.35 -12.43
CA ASN A 106 3.27 -14.99 -12.94
C ASN A 106 2.84 -14.04 -11.81
N VAL A 107 3.81 -13.35 -11.20
CA VAL A 107 3.60 -12.50 -10.02
C VAL A 107 3.91 -11.06 -10.38
N THR A 108 2.90 -10.21 -10.35
CA THR A 108 3.07 -8.76 -10.46
C THR A 108 2.86 -8.12 -9.09
N VAL A 109 3.92 -7.58 -8.52
CA VAL A 109 3.90 -6.83 -7.26
C VAL A 109 3.67 -5.35 -7.57
N LEU A 110 2.64 -4.76 -6.96
CA LEU A 110 2.35 -3.34 -7.08
C LEU A 110 2.69 -2.63 -5.78
N ARG A 111 3.72 -1.78 -5.79
CA ARG A 111 4.07 -0.89 -4.66
C ARG A 111 3.22 0.37 -4.74
N TYR A 112 2.11 0.38 -3.98
CA TYR A 112 1.21 1.52 -3.94
C TYR A 112 1.81 2.69 -3.17
N PHE A 113 1.63 3.89 -3.72
CA PHE A 113 1.89 5.16 -3.03
C PHE A 113 0.65 5.59 -2.23
N THR A 114 0.58 6.87 -1.85
CA THR A 114 -0.51 7.35 -1.00
C THR A 114 -1.81 7.48 -1.80
N VAL A 115 -2.73 6.57 -1.59
CA VAL A 115 -4.04 6.56 -2.27
C VAL A 115 -5.04 7.43 -1.53
N TYR A 116 -5.82 8.21 -2.28
CA TYR A 116 -6.93 9.00 -1.75
C TYR A 116 -8.18 8.87 -2.62
N GLY A 117 -9.34 9.19 -2.07
CA GLY A 117 -10.62 9.17 -2.79
C GLY A 117 -11.76 8.57 -1.96
N PRO A 118 -12.92 8.33 -2.60
CA PRO A 118 -14.08 7.71 -1.95
C PRO A 118 -13.74 6.40 -1.27
N ALA A 119 -14.40 6.10 -0.15
CA ALA A 119 -14.18 4.93 0.68
C ALA A 119 -12.75 4.81 1.25
N GLY A 120 -12.01 5.92 1.32
CA GLY A 120 -10.68 5.97 1.93
C GLY A 120 -10.69 5.56 3.39
N ARG A 121 -9.60 4.95 3.84
CA ARG A 121 -9.45 4.50 5.24
C ARG A 121 -9.53 5.68 6.21
N PRO A 122 -10.32 5.56 7.31
CA PRO A 122 -10.54 6.68 8.24
C PRO A 122 -9.30 7.05 9.07
N ASP A 123 -8.31 6.17 9.19
CA ASP A 123 -7.04 6.42 9.88
C ASP A 123 -5.99 7.15 9.03
N MET A 124 -6.23 7.28 7.71
CA MET A 124 -5.31 7.94 6.79
C MET A 124 -5.48 9.45 6.76
N ALA A 125 -4.37 10.16 6.54
CA ALA A 125 -4.34 11.62 6.48
C ALA A 125 -5.39 12.25 5.54
N PRO A 126 -5.64 11.76 4.31
CA PRO A 126 -6.66 12.35 3.44
C PRO A 126 -8.06 12.35 4.06
N TYR A 127 -8.46 11.23 4.67
CA TYR A 127 -9.76 11.14 5.33
C TYR A 127 -9.80 12.02 6.59
N ARG A 128 -8.84 11.86 7.49
CA ARG A 128 -8.82 12.57 8.79
C ARG A 128 -8.78 14.09 8.62
N PHE A 129 -7.93 14.59 7.73
CA PHE A 129 -7.82 16.04 7.52
C PHE A 129 -9.10 16.60 6.88
N THR A 130 -9.71 15.87 5.95
CA THR A 130 -10.99 16.26 5.37
C THR A 130 -12.08 16.30 6.44
N GLU A 131 -12.20 15.26 7.27
CA GLU A 131 -13.17 15.19 8.35
C GLU A 131 -12.97 16.32 9.36
N TRP A 132 -11.75 16.55 9.83
CA TRP A 132 -11.46 17.61 10.80
C TRP A 132 -11.75 18.99 10.21
N CYS A 133 -11.40 19.22 8.96
CA CYS A 133 -11.69 20.46 8.27
C CYS A 133 -13.20 20.71 8.16
N LEU A 134 -13.99 19.71 7.76
CA LEU A 134 -15.45 19.81 7.67
C LEU A 134 -16.12 20.00 9.04
N ARG A 135 -15.60 19.34 10.07
CA ARG A 135 -16.11 19.47 11.46
C ARG A 135 -15.60 20.72 12.18
N LYS A 136 -14.71 21.51 11.57
CA LYS A 136 -14.06 22.68 12.15
C LYS A 136 -13.31 22.35 13.45
N THR A 137 -12.73 21.15 13.55
CA THR A 137 -11.87 20.73 14.65
C THR A 137 -10.42 20.95 14.28
N PRO A 138 -9.51 21.25 15.24
CA PRO A 138 -8.10 21.41 14.97
C PRO A 138 -7.49 20.16 14.33
N ILE A 139 -6.63 20.36 13.33
CA ILE A 139 -5.89 19.27 12.68
C ILE A 139 -4.63 18.98 13.50
N GLN A 140 -4.52 17.76 14.01
CA GLN A 140 -3.31 17.30 14.68
C GLN A 140 -2.28 16.83 13.64
N LEU A 141 -1.21 17.62 13.47
CA LEU A 141 -0.16 17.37 12.49
C LEU A 141 1.14 16.97 13.18
N PHE A 142 1.62 15.77 12.88
CA PHE A 142 2.92 15.31 13.36
C PHE A 142 4.06 15.87 12.50
N GLY A 143 5.11 16.42 13.15
CA GLY A 143 6.19 17.14 12.48
C GLY A 143 5.77 18.55 12.05
N ASP A 144 6.51 19.12 11.11
CA ASP A 144 6.35 20.50 10.63
C ASP A 144 5.45 20.61 9.37
N GLY A 145 5.01 19.48 8.83
CA GLY A 145 4.16 19.42 7.63
C GLY A 145 4.88 19.65 6.31
N THR A 146 6.21 19.73 6.31
CA THR A 146 7.03 19.85 5.08
C THR A 146 7.22 18.50 4.38
N GLN A 147 6.95 17.38 5.08
CA GLN A 147 6.97 16.06 4.47
C GLN A 147 5.98 16.02 3.30
N SER A 148 6.44 15.49 2.18
CA SER A 148 5.66 15.40 0.94
C SER A 148 5.23 13.98 0.64
N ARG A 149 4.12 13.85 -0.09
CA ARG A 149 3.59 12.57 -0.59
C ARG A 149 3.21 12.72 -2.05
N ASP A 150 3.31 11.63 -2.78
CA ASP A 150 2.65 11.45 -4.07
C ASP A 150 1.24 10.91 -3.79
N PHE A 151 0.23 11.78 -3.96
CA PHE A 151 -1.17 11.43 -3.76
C PHE A 151 -1.78 10.96 -5.08
N THR A 152 -2.26 9.71 -5.10
CA THR A 152 -2.85 9.12 -6.30
C THR A 152 -4.33 8.85 -6.09
N TYR A 153 -5.16 9.25 -7.04
CA TYR A 153 -6.60 9.03 -6.93
C TYR A 153 -6.96 7.55 -7.06
N VAL A 154 -7.94 7.11 -6.29
CA VAL A 154 -8.28 5.68 -6.15
C VAL A 154 -8.67 5.01 -7.47
N THR A 155 -9.30 5.73 -8.41
CA THR A 155 -9.67 5.16 -9.71
C THR A 155 -8.45 4.86 -10.58
N ASP A 156 -7.39 5.65 -10.47
CA ASP A 156 -6.16 5.42 -11.24
C ASP A 156 -5.41 4.20 -10.68
N ILE A 157 -5.39 4.06 -9.35
CA ILE A 157 -4.86 2.86 -8.69
C ILE A 157 -5.68 1.62 -9.07
N ALA A 158 -7.00 1.70 -9.07
CA ALA A 158 -7.87 0.59 -9.46
C ALA A 158 -7.67 0.19 -10.92
N ALA A 159 -7.60 1.18 -11.83
CA ALA A 159 -7.35 0.95 -13.24
C ALA A 159 -5.97 0.31 -13.48
N GLY A 160 -4.92 0.83 -12.84
CA GLY A 160 -3.58 0.26 -12.92
C GLY A 160 -3.51 -1.17 -12.37
N THR A 161 -4.22 -1.45 -11.27
CA THR A 161 -4.30 -2.80 -10.67
C THR A 161 -5.02 -3.79 -11.59
N ALA A 162 -6.16 -3.40 -12.16
CA ALA A 162 -6.88 -4.22 -13.13
C ALA A 162 -6.02 -4.48 -14.37
N LYS A 163 -5.36 -3.43 -14.88
CA LYS A 163 -4.46 -3.57 -16.03
C LYS A 163 -3.29 -4.51 -15.76
N ALA A 164 -2.72 -4.52 -14.57
CA ALA A 164 -1.66 -5.46 -14.20
C ALA A 164 -2.14 -6.92 -14.22
N ALA A 165 -3.39 -7.18 -13.85
CA ALA A 165 -4.00 -8.51 -13.95
C ALA A 165 -4.27 -8.90 -15.43
N GLU A 166 -4.75 -7.96 -16.24
CA GLU A 166 -5.02 -8.20 -17.67
C GLU A 166 -3.76 -8.44 -18.50
N CYS A 167 -2.65 -7.76 -18.19
CA CYS A 167 -1.40 -7.86 -18.96
C CYS A 167 -0.72 -9.21 -18.85
N ASN A 168 -0.99 -9.98 -17.80
CA ASN A 168 -0.41 -11.32 -17.57
C ASN A 168 1.10 -11.39 -17.88
N LEU A 169 1.88 -10.56 -17.17
CA LEU A 169 3.33 -10.50 -17.35
C LEU A 169 3.99 -11.82 -16.88
N ASP A 170 4.81 -12.43 -17.73
CA ASP A 170 5.49 -13.68 -17.40
C ASP A 170 6.56 -13.48 -16.33
N GLY A 171 6.56 -14.35 -15.32
CA GLY A 171 7.55 -14.37 -14.25
C GLY A 171 7.26 -13.40 -13.12
N PHE A 172 8.28 -12.73 -12.58
CA PHE A 172 8.17 -11.85 -11.42
C PHE A 172 8.50 -10.40 -11.77
N HIS A 173 7.56 -9.52 -11.48
CA HIS A 173 7.69 -8.08 -11.75
C HIS A 173 7.33 -7.26 -10.52
N ILE A 174 8.08 -6.18 -10.30
CA ILE A 174 7.75 -5.14 -9.32
C ILE A 174 7.47 -3.86 -10.09
N ILE A 175 6.38 -3.19 -9.76
CA ILE A 175 5.95 -1.96 -10.41
C ILE A 175 5.51 -0.97 -9.33
N ASN A 176 6.04 0.24 -9.37
CA ASN A 176 5.54 1.35 -8.57
C ASN A 176 4.22 1.85 -9.18
N LEU A 177 3.19 1.95 -8.36
CA LEU A 177 1.91 2.49 -8.80
C LEU A 177 1.55 3.72 -7.96
N GLY A 178 1.80 4.87 -8.56
CA GLY A 178 1.60 6.20 -7.98
C GLY A 178 1.26 7.22 -9.07
N GLY A 179 0.96 8.46 -8.68
CA GLY A 179 0.53 9.51 -9.60
C GLY A 179 1.62 10.01 -10.54
N GLY A 180 2.90 9.85 -10.15
CA GLY A 180 4.05 10.29 -10.94
C GLY A 180 4.12 11.80 -11.19
N GLY A 181 3.30 12.58 -10.46
CA GLY A 181 3.21 14.02 -10.56
C GLY A 181 4.08 14.77 -9.54
N ASP A 182 3.80 16.05 -9.39
CA ASP A 182 4.44 16.90 -8.39
C ASP A 182 4.05 16.44 -6.98
N ARG A 183 5.07 16.34 -6.12
CA ARG A 183 4.87 15.99 -4.73
C ARG A 183 4.16 17.12 -4.00
N THR A 184 3.14 16.77 -3.23
CA THR A 184 2.39 17.72 -2.41
C THR A 184 2.84 17.60 -0.95
N THR A 185 3.20 18.70 -0.32
CA THR A 185 3.48 18.74 1.11
C THR A 185 2.17 18.54 1.90
N ILE A 186 2.29 18.04 3.13
CA ILE A 186 1.11 17.89 3.98
C ILE A 186 0.44 19.24 4.27
N LEU A 187 1.22 20.31 4.43
CA LEU A 187 0.65 21.66 4.60
C LEU A 187 -0.12 22.15 3.37
N GLU A 188 0.40 21.91 2.14
CA GLU A 188 -0.30 22.24 0.90
C GLU A 188 -1.59 21.44 0.77
N PHE A 189 -1.54 20.14 1.11
CA PHE A 189 -2.70 19.28 1.12
C PHE A 189 -3.80 19.79 2.06
N ILE A 190 -3.45 20.16 3.30
CA ILE A 190 -4.38 20.75 4.28
C ILE A 190 -4.95 22.08 3.76
N ARG A 191 -4.13 22.94 3.17
CA ARG A 191 -4.60 24.21 2.58
C ARG A 191 -5.59 23.97 1.45
N THR A 192 -5.33 23.02 0.59
CA THR A 192 -6.24 22.65 -0.51
C THR A 192 -7.59 22.16 0.02
N ILE A 193 -7.60 21.30 1.04
CA ILE A 193 -8.86 20.88 1.69
C ILE A 193 -9.57 22.08 2.29
N GLY A 194 -8.85 22.99 2.95
CA GLY A 194 -9.40 24.21 3.53
C GLY A 194 -10.09 25.09 2.49
N GLN A 195 -9.43 25.32 1.36
CA GLN A 195 -10.00 26.09 0.23
C GLN A 195 -11.26 25.44 -0.34
N LEU A 196 -11.23 24.13 -0.59
CA LEU A 196 -12.34 23.38 -1.16
C LEU A 196 -13.55 23.29 -0.23
N SER A 197 -13.31 23.20 1.08
CA SER A 197 -14.38 23.13 2.09
C SER A 197 -14.91 24.50 2.55
N GLY A 198 -14.25 25.60 2.18
CA GLY A 198 -14.53 26.94 2.68
C GLY A 198 -14.17 27.13 4.16
N ASN A 199 -13.36 26.26 4.74
CA ASN A 199 -12.94 26.30 6.14
C ASN A 199 -11.41 26.49 6.21
N HIS A 200 -10.96 27.25 7.22
CA HIS A 200 -9.54 27.41 7.52
C HIS A 200 -9.24 26.70 8.86
N PRO A 201 -8.81 25.43 8.81
CA PRO A 201 -8.61 24.68 10.04
C PRO A 201 -7.40 25.22 10.81
N GLN A 202 -7.52 25.26 12.14
CA GLN A 202 -6.38 25.42 13.02
C GLN A 202 -5.51 24.16 12.92
N ILE A 203 -4.18 24.33 12.94
CA ILE A 203 -3.23 23.23 12.93
C ILE A 203 -2.48 23.21 14.27
N ASP A 204 -2.61 22.10 14.99
CA ASP A 204 -1.88 21.83 16.21
C ASP A 204 -0.68 20.92 15.85
N PHE A 205 0.53 21.47 15.90
CA PHE A 205 1.74 20.73 15.60
C PHE A 205 2.13 19.84 16.77
N LEU A 206 2.34 18.57 16.48
CA LEU A 206 2.77 17.53 17.42
C LEU A 206 4.20 17.09 17.09
N PRO A 207 4.95 16.53 18.06
CA PRO A 207 6.27 15.98 17.80
C PRO A 207 6.27 14.97 16.64
N ALA A 208 7.33 14.98 15.84
CA ALA A 208 7.50 13.99 14.77
C ALA A 208 7.52 12.56 15.33
N VAL A 209 6.91 11.63 14.61
CA VAL A 209 6.89 10.21 14.98
C VAL A 209 7.96 9.46 14.21
N GLN A 210 8.65 8.54 14.87
CA GLN A 210 9.62 7.67 14.21
C GLN A 210 8.91 6.75 13.21
N ALA A 211 9.56 6.51 12.08
CA ALA A 211 9.09 5.64 10.99
C ALA A 211 7.89 6.18 10.15
N ASP A 212 7.65 7.49 10.15
CA ASP A 212 6.67 8.12 9.25
C ASP A 212 7.36 8.71 8.00
#